data_9d047a0d663783fb2cd7e0244cbca3fa
#
_entry.id   9d047a0d663783fb2cd7e0244cbca3fa
#
_cell.length_a   1.000
_cell.length_b   1.000
_cell.length_c   1.000
_cell.angle_alpha   90.00
_cell.angle_beta   90.00
_cell.angle_gamma   90.00
#
_symmetry.space_group_name_H-M   'P 1'
#
loop_
_entity.id
_entity.type
_entity.pdbx_description
1 polymer ?
#
loop_
_entity_poly.entity_id
_entity_poly.type
_entity_poly.pdbx_seq_one_letter_code
_entity_poly.pdbx_strand_id
1 'polypeptide(L)'
;MTEGRRASAYARLTLDVRATTPGRVKPQEAIMAEQRARTTRQRKSSAAPKRAAKRTLSRLFGSGSLNGIAEIRTFFRTNVQPIYFVGPTAFNLLGIDRWVRNFQYIAYYDSWDGAHPRVFSPKNKPYVEFESSEHINNYLLRDAEVGAYLKRRGGTPMVAMVFFDEETEEICREQGYKLILPPDSLRRRLDSKIVTTQLGNEAGAPSVPNVLGKADTYAELQALAESARLGGDLVVQTPYGDSGKTTFFIKSEADWDDNAEHMMGQELKVMKRINNKAAAVEACITRHGTIVGPFMTDLTGYPELTPYKGGWCGNDLFPEALSENHRATAINHVRKMGDRLAQEGYRGFLEVDVLIDLDTDEVYLGEINPRISGASSMTNVTAGAYADVPLFLFHLLEFMDVEYTVNVEEINDRWRELAAVDVWAQLIMKETTVDSVERLLAAPRTGTWHLSDDGELTFARVSNDWHEITGEDEAFFLRVYGPGDFRFRGADLGILVTKGRMQTVEGLTPRCRHYIDGIRNHYRSEPLPEPPAVTPLAYVK
;
A
#
# COMPACT_ATOMS: atom_id res chain seq x y z
N MET A 1 17.93 -29.57 -9.19
CA MET A 1 18.00 -30.02 -7.79
C MET A 1 19.33 -29.55 -7.20
N THR A 2 19.35 -28.58 -6.31
CA THR A 2 20.45 -28.06 -5.46
C THR A 2 20.71 -26.55 -5.54
N GLU A 3 19.69 -25.70 -5.46
CA GLU A 3 19.92 -24.26 -5.20
C GLU A 3 18.99 -23.61 -4.18
N GLY A 4 17.97 -24.31 -3.72
CA GLY A 4 16.98 -23.78 -2.77
C GLY A 4 17.32 -23.86 -1.27
N ARG A 5 18.52 -24.31 -0.87
CA ARG A 5 18.86 -24.58 0.55
C ARG A 5 19.94 -23.70 1.17
N ARG A 6 20.39 -22.62 0.53
CA ARG A 6 21.44 -21.75 1.09
C ARG A 6 20.97 -20.45 1.71
N ALA A 7 19.71 -20.07 1.58
CA ALA A 7 19.15 -18.84 2.20
C ALA A 7 18.67 -19.05 3.65
N SER A 8 18.62 -20.28 4.17
CA SER A 8 18.06 -20.59 5.49
C SER A 8 19.09 -20.76 6.63
N ALA A 9 20.37 -20.47 6.41
CA ALA A 9 21.42 -20.77 7.38
C ALA A 9 21.77 -19.61 8.36
N TYR A 10 21.14 -18.45 8.26
CA TYR A 10 21.42 -17.31 9.16
C TYR A 10 20.41 -17.09 10.29
N ALA A 11 19.39 -17.94 10.40
CA ALA A 11 18.33 -17.78 11.39
C ALA A 11 18.37 -18.86 12.48
N ARG A 12 19.48 -19.08 13.19
CA ARG A 12 19.48 -19.83 14.48
C ARG A 12 20.65 -19.40 15.36
N LEU A 13 20.41 -18.35 16.15
CA LEU A 13 21.07 -18.18 17.43
C LEU A 13 19.97 -17.98 18.48
N THR A 14 19.64 -19.07 19.13
CA THR A 14 18.68 -19.15 20.24
C THR A 14 19.26 -18.49 21.48
N LEU A 15 18.54 -17.54 22.02
CA LEU A 15 18.71 -17.07 23.40
C LEU A 15 17.73 -17.82 24.32
N ASP A 16 18.30 -18.58 25.21
CA ASP A 16 17.67 -19.32 26.29
C ASP A 16 17.07 -18.32 27.30
N VAL A 17 15.76 -18.26 27.44
CA VAL A 17 15.09 -17.52 28.51
C VAL A 17 14.43 -18.49 29.48
N ARG A 18 14.99 -18.50 30.69
CA ARG A 18 14.53 -19.29 31.84
C ARG A 18 13.08 -18.99 32.20
N ALA A 19 12.35 -20.06 32.46
CA ALA A 19 11.02 -20.10 33.00
C ALA A 19 10.87 -19.31 34.33
N THR A 20 9.88 -18.43 34.39
CA THR A 20 9.36 -17.86 35.63
C THR A 20 7.93 -18.35 35.89
N THR A 21 7.69 -18.66 37.10
CA THR A 21 6.56 -19.31 37.77
C THR A 21 5.18 -18.66 37.51
N PRO A 22 4.05 -19.40 37.49
CA PRO A 22 2.73 -18.84 37.15
C PRO A 22 2.15 -17.99 38.30
N GLY A 23 1.79 -16.75 37.95
CA GLY A 23 1.08 -15.82 38.82
C GLY A 23 -0.40 -16.18 38.98
N ARG A 24 -0.90 -15.99 40.19
CA ARG A 24 -2.28 -16.23 40.65
C ARG A 24 -3.36 -15.69 39.71
N VAL A 25 -4.32 -16.53 39.37
CA VAL A 25 -5.56 -16.17 38.66
C VAL A 25 -6.43 -15.30 39.59
N LYS A 26 -6.81 -14.11 39.12
CA LYS A 26 -7.74 -13.21 39.83
C LYS A 26 -9.19 -13.68 39.63
N PRO A 27 -10.08 -13.51 40.62
CA PRO A 27 -11.48 -13.92 40.54
C PRO A 27 -12.24 -13.15 39.43
N GLN A 28 -13.18 -13.81 38.79
CA GLN A 28 -13.95 -13.35 37.63
C GLN A 28 -14.68 -12.00 37.82
N GLU A 29 -15.08 -11.68 39.06
CA GLU A 29 -15.71 -10.39 39.42
C GLU A 29 -14.75 -9.19 39.35
N ALA A 30 -13.46 -9.39 39.60
CA ALA A 30 -12.45 -8.34 39.49
C ALA A 30 -12.19 -7.99 38.02
N ILE A 31 -12.26 -8.98 37.12
CA ILE A 31 -12.10 -8.77 35.66
C ILE A 31 -13.30 -7.98 35.11
N MET A 32 -14.51 -8.28 35.55
CA MET A 32 -15.74 -7.56 35.13
C MET A 32 -15.80 -6.13 35.65
N ALA A 33 -15.31 -5.86 36.86
CA ALA A 33 -15.21 -4.51 37.40
C ALA A 33 -14.16 -3.66 36.67
N GLU A 34 -13.04 -4.28 36.33
CA GLU A 34 -11.97 -3.62 35.55
C GLU A 34 -12.39 -3.32 34.10
N GLN A 35 -13.17 -4.22 33.48
CA GLN A 35 -13.76 -3.99 32.16
C GLN A 35 -14.80 -2.84 32.16
N ARG A 36 -15.65 -2.77 33.19
CA ARG A 36 -16.61 -1.66 33.35
C ARG A 36 -15.92 -0.31 33.60
N ALA A 37 -14.84 -0.29 34.39
CA ALA A 37 -14.04 0.90 34.62
C ALA A 37 -13.28 1.35 33.34
N ARG A 38 -12.79 0.40 32.53
CA ARG A 38 -12.15 0.65 31.24
C ARG A 38 -13.14 1.25 30.23
N THR A 39 -14.37 0.70 30.12
CA THR A 39 -15.42 1.20 29.21
C THR A 39 -15.87 2.61 29.59
N THR A 40 -15.94 2.95 30.88
CA THR A 40 -16.28 4.29 31.36
C THR A 40 -15.15 5.29 31.15
N ARG A 41 -13.89 4.85 31.24
CA ARG A 41 -12.70 5.67 30.97
C ARG A 41 -12.53 5.92 29.46
N GLN A 42 -12.79 4.94 28.59
CA GLN A 42 -12.82 5.09 27.14
C GLN A 42 -13.92 6.07 26.69
N ARG A 43 -15.14 5.98 27.26
CA ARG A 43 -16.21 6.94 26.96
C ARG A 43 -15.87 8.38 27.38
N LYS A 44 -15.10 8.58 28.47
CA LYS A 44 -14.65 9.93 28.89
C LYS A 44 -13.49 10.44 28.03
N SER A 45 -12.59 9.57 27.55
CA SER A 45 -11.46 9.95 26.69
C SER A 45 -11.90 10.30 25.25
N SER A 46 -12.94 9.66 24.73
CA SER A 46 -13.48 9.95 23.39
C SER A 46 -14.32 11.23 23.31
N ALA A 47 -14.83 11.73 24.43
CA ALA A 47 -15.66 12.94 24.46
C ALA A 47 -14.87 14.25 24.37
N ALA A 48 -13.61 14.28 24.80
CA ALA A 48 -12.79 15.49 24.78
C ALA A 48 -12.33 15.90 23.36
N PRO A 49 -11.84 14.98 22.49
CA PRO A 49 -11.53 15.31 21.09
C PRO A 49 -12.75 15.76 20.28
N LYS A 50 -13.88 15.08 20.44
CA LYS A 50 -15.15 15.47 19.79
C LYS A 50 -15.62 16.87 20.17
N ARG A 51 -15.48 17.25 21.45
CA ARG A 51 -15.79 18.61 21.92
C ARG A 51 -14.83 19.66 21.37
N ALA A 52 -13.55 19.34 21.24
CA ALA A 52 -12.56 20.25 20.68
C ALA A 52 -12.79 20.47 19.18
N ALA A 53 -13.02 19.41 18.40
CA ALA A 53 -13.37 19.49 16.99
C ALA A 53 -14.65 20.31 16.77
N LYS A 54 -15.72 20.04 17.51
CA LYS A 54 -16.99 20.77 17.42
C LYS A 54 -16.84 22.25 17.78
N ARG A 55 -16.02 22.62 18.76
CA ARG A 55 -15.72 24.02 19.08
C ARG A 55 -14.95 24.73 17.98
N THR A 56 -14.00 24.04 17.36
CA THR A 56 -13.23 24.56 16.23
C THR A 56 -14.14 24.79 15.02
N LEU A 57 -14.99 23.82 14.67
CA LEU A 57 -15.96 23.92 13.59
C LEU A 57 -16.95 25.07 13.82
N SER A 58 -17.56 25.17 15.01
CA SER A 58 -18.49 26.27 15.33
C SER A 58 -17.83 27.65 15.30
N ARG A 59 -16.53 27.73 15.65
CA ARG A 59 -15.79 29.00 15.62
C ARG A 59 -15.41 29.41 14.19
N LEU A 60 -15.05 28.46 13.32
CA LEU A 60 -14.58 28.75 11.96
C LEU A 60 -15.73 28.86 10.95
N PHE A 61 -16.76 28.05 11.09
CA PHE A 61 -17.84 27.90 10.10
C PHE A 61 -19.23 28.24 10.62
N GLY A 62 -19.36 28.63 11.89
CA GLY A 62 -20.67 28.95 12.48
C GLY A 62 -21.60 27.77 12.71
N SER A 63 -21.21 26.57 12.21
CA SER A 63 -21.94 25.30 12.32
C SER A 63 -21.09 24.24 13.03
N GLY A 64 -21.71 23.14 13.44
CA GLY A 64 -20.99 21.99 14.01
C GLY A 64 -20.55 20.98 12.94
N SER A 65 -20.77 21.28 11.66
CA SER A 65 -20.53 20.41 10.50
C SER A 65 -19.86 21.20 9.38
N LEU A 66 -19.09 20.52 8.53
CA LEU A 66 -18.53 21.07 7.29
C LEU A 66 -19.51 20.85 6.14
N ASN A 67 -19.74 21.88 5.34
CA ASN A 67 -20.67 21.83 4.21
C ASN A 67 -19.90 21.95 2.89
N GLY A 68 -19.67 20.82 2.24
CA GLY A 68 -19.02 20.75 0.94
C GLY A 68 -17.49 20.93 0.96
N ILE A 69 -16.93 20.88 -0.23
CA ILE A 69 -15.48 20.79 -0.48
C ILE A 69 -14.70 22.01 0.03
N ALA A 70 -15.25 23.21 -0.13
CA ALA A 70 -14.57 24.46 0.27
C ALA A 70 -14.30 24.52 1.78
N GLU A 71 -15.29 24.11 2.60
CA GLU A 71 -15.14 24.09 4.06
C GLU A 71 -14.20 22.95 4.50
N ILE A 72 -14.22 21.78 3.83
CA ILE A 72 -13.28 20.68 4.05
C ILE A 72 -11.85 21.15 3.79
N ARG A 73 -11.58 21.82 2.66
CA ARG A 73 -10.26 22.41 2.37
C ARG A 73 -9.79 23.37 3.45
N THR A 74 -10.67 24.28 3.86
CA THR A 74 -10.36 25.28 4.89
C THR A 74 -10.07 24.61 6.24
N PHE A 75 -10.86 23.60 6.61
CA PHE A 75 -10.65 22.81 7.82
C PHE A 75 -9.26 22.20 7.85
N PHE A 76 -8.84 21.50 6.80
CA PHE A 76 -7.52 20.85 6.76
C PHE A 76 -6.36 21.85 6.68
N ARG A 77 -6.52 22.97 5.97
CA ARG A 77 -5.51 24.05 5.94
C ARG A 77 -5.31 24.73 7.29
N THR A 78 -6.30 24.69 8.16
CA THR A 78 -6.24 25.24 9.52
C THR A 78 -6.07 24.18 10.60
N ASN A 79 -5.92 22.91 10.22
CA ASN A 79 -5.78 21.79 11.14
C ASN A 79 -4.63 21.99 12.13
N VAL A 80 -4.90 21.69 13.41
CA VAL A 80 -3.91 21.74 14.50
C VAL A 80 -3.57 20.37 15.06
N GLN A 81 -4.32 19.34 14.70
CA GLN A 81 -4.07 17.98 15.15
C GLN A 81 -2.81 17.44 14.46
N PRO A 82 -1.86 16.85 15.21
CA PRO A 82 -0.69 16.25 14.61
C PRO A 82 -1.06 14.92 13.96
N ILE A 83 -0.84 14.82 12.65
CA ILE A 83 -1.11 13.62 11.86
C ILE A 83 0.20 13.15 11.26
N TYR A 84 0.45 11.85 11.35
CA TYR A 84 1.69 11.24 10.88
C TYR A 84 1.40 10.05 9.98
N PHE A 85 2.06 10.01 8.84
CA PHE A 85 2.21 8.79 8.07
C PHE A 85 3.52 8.12 8.50
N VAL A 86 3.44 6.84 8.87
CA VAL A 86 4.58 6.03 9.34
C VAL A 86 4.85 4.93 8.33
N GLY A 87 6.09 4.77 7.90
CA GLY A 87 6.42 3.75 6.90
C GLY A 87 7.92 3.61 6.65
N PRO A 88 8.31 2.65 5.81
CA PRO A 88 9.68 2.56 5.32
C PRO A 88 10.12 3.85 4.63
N THR A 89 9.26 4.46 3.83
CA THR A 89 9.43 5.76 3.17
C THR A 89 8.18 6.62 3.31
N ALA A 90 8.25 7.89 2.91
CA ALA A 90 7.11 8.81 2.92
C ALA A 90 6.17 8.66 1.70
N PHE A 91 6.50 7.82 0.74
CA PHE A 91 5.98 7.86 -0.63
C PHE A 91 4.45 7.78 -0.76
N ASN A 92 3.81 6.80 -0.14
CA ASN A 92 2.39 6.49 -0.39
C ASN A 92 1.43 7.65 -0.15
N LEU A 93 1.73 8.52 0.83
CA LEU A 93 0.94 9.72 1.12
C LEU A 93 1.74 11.02 0.93
N LEU A 94 2.83 10.98 0.17
CA LEU A 94 3.62 12.17 -0.14
C LEU A 94 2.73 13.23 -0.81
N GLY A 95 2.92 14.50 -0.47
CA GLY A 95 2.12 15.62 -0.97
C GLY A 95 0.84 15.91 -0.16
N ILE A 96 0.37 15.02 0.71
CA ILE A 96 -0.79 15.30 1.59
C ILE A 96 -0.51 16.46 2.55
N ASP A 97 0.73 16.69 2.93
CA ASP A 97 1.15 17.82 3.78
C ASP A 97 0.93 19.20 3.13
N ARG A 98 0.69 19.28 1.82
CA ARG A 98 0.26 20.49 1.12
C ARG A 98 -1.20 20.84 1.42
N TRP A 99 -2.02 19.85 1.68
CA TRP A 99 -3.45 19.99 1.94
C TRP A 99 -3.76 20.08 3.43
N VAL A 100 -3.01 19.31 4.24
CA VAL A 100 -3.26 19.15 5.67
C VAL A 100 -2.15 19.80 6.48
N ARG A 101 -2.47 20.94 7.09
CA ARG A 101 -1.58 21.58 8.04
C ARG A 101 -1.27 20.60 9.19
N ASN A 102 -0.01 20.53 9.60
CA ASN A 102 0.49 19.66 10.67
C ASN A 102 0.46 18.16 10.32
N PHE A 103 0.48 17.83 9.02
CA PHE A 103 0.79 16.49 8.51
C PHE A 103 2.30 16.31 8.40
N GLN A 104 2.82 15.16 8.82
CA GLN A 104 4.24 14.84 8.84
C GLN A 104 4.44 13.37 8.44
N TYR A 105 5.69 13.02 8.12
CA TYR A 105 6.10 11.67 7.78
C TYR A 105 7.14 11.18 8.77
N ILE A 106 6.99 9.95 9.23
CA ILE A 106 8.00 9.22 10.00
C ILE A 106 8.48 8.09 9.08
N ALA A 107 9.70 8.20 8.58
CA ALA A 107 10.24 7.26 7.61
C ALA A 107 11.48 6.56 8.16
N TYR A 108 11.60 5.26 7.89
CA TYR A 108 12.80 4.51 8.25
C TYR A 108 13.98 4.93 7.37
N TYR A 109 13.78 5.01 6.04
CA TYR A 109 14.79 5.50 5.11
C TYR A 109 14.67 7.01 4.93
N ASP A 110 15.79 7.71 5.10
CA ASP A 110 15.86 9.14 4.84
C ASP A 110 16.15 9.39 3.35
N SER A 111 15.10 9.40 2.56
CA SER A 111 15.19 9.56 1.11
C SER A 111 15.77 10.92 0.67
N TRP A 112 15.76 11.93 1.53
CA TRP A 112 16.22 13.30 1.22
C TRP A 112 17.51 13.71 1.93
N ASP A 113 18.17 12.81 2.64
CA ASP A 113 19.38 13.14 3.42
C ASP A 113 19.16 14.31 4.41
N GLY A 114 18.00 14.35 5.05
CA GLY A 114 17.59 15.40 6.00
C GLY A 114 17.03 16.68 5.38
N ALA A 115 16.93 16.77 4.06
CA ALA A 115 16.51 18.02 3.40
C ALA A 115 14.98 18.23 3.38
N HIS A 116 14.15 17.20 3.56
CA HIS A 116 12.70 17.35 3.53
C HIS A 116 12.15 17.91 4.86
N PRO A 117 11.43 19.05 4.87
CA PRO A 117 11.03 19.73 6.11
C PRO A 117 9.94 19.01 6.92
N ARG A 118 9.26 18.03 6.31
CA ARG A 118 8.14 17.29 6.91
C ARG A 118 8.46 15.82 7.18
N VAL A 119 9.61 15.31 6.75
CA VAL A 119 10.05 13.94 6.99
C VAL A 119 10.97 13.90 8.21
N PHE A 120 10.70 13.00 9.11
CA PHE A 120 11.57 12.65 10.22
C PHE A 120 12.02 11.21 10.10
N SER A 121 13.33 10.98 10.13
CA SER A 121 13.93 9.64 10.20
C SER A 121 14.82 9.59 11.45
N PRO A 122 14.73 8.52 12.27
CA PRO A 122 15.63 8.36 13.41
C PRO A 122 17.07 8.20 12.93
N LYS A 123 18.03 8.81 13.63
CA LYS A 123 19.45 8.80 13.25
C LYS A 123 20.18 7.58 13.79
N ASN A 124 19.85 7.17 15.01
CA ASN A 124 20.49 6.06 15.70
C ASN A 124 19.71 4.76 15.45
N LYS A 125 19.81 4.24 14.22
CA LYS A 125 19.18 2.97 13.85
C LYS A 125 20.19 1.85 14.10
N PRO A 126 19.88 0.86 14.96
CA PRO A 126 20.66 -0.35 15.02
C PRO A 126 20.51 -1.11 13.69
N TYR A 127 21.53 -1.87 13.34
CA TYR A 127 21.40 -2.80 12.23
C TYR A 127 20.40 -3.88 12.63
N VAL A 128 19.25 -3.88 11.98
CA VAL A 128 18.16 -4.83 12.21
C VAL A 128 17.68 -5.31 10.84
N GLU A 129 17.52 -6.61 10.70
CA GLU A 129 16.84 -7.22 9.57
C GLU A 129 15.34 -7.25 9.89
N PHE A 130 14.53 -6.66 9.02
CA PHE A 130 13.08 -6.66 9.14
C PHE A 130 12.48 -7.69 8.19
N GLU A 131 11.60 -8.51 8.71
CA GLU A 131 10.91 -9.52 7.92
C GLU A 131 9.74 -8.94 7.11
N SER A 132 9.19 -7.79 7.56
CA SER A 132 8.03 -7.16 6.93
C SER A 132 8.00 -5.63 7.16
N SER A 133 7.13 -4.95 6.41
CA SER A 133 6.88 -3.52 6.60
C SER A 133 6.18 -3.23 7.94
N GLU A 134 5.36 -4.14 8.46
CA GLU A 134 4.76 -4.05 9.80
C GLU A 134 5.84 -3.97 10.87
N HIS A 135 6.87 -4.83 10.79
CA HIS A 135 8.00 -4.80 11.71
C HIS A 135 8.75 -3.47 11.68
N ILE A 136 8.94 -2.88 10.49
CA ILE A 136 9.54 -1.54 10.36
C ILE A 136 8.65 -0.49 11.06
N ASN A 137 7.34 -0.53 10.84
CA ASN A 137 6.40 0.40 11.43
C ASN A 137 6.34 0.27 12.96
N ASN A 138 6.30 -0.97 13.47
CA ASN A 138 6.31 -1.27 14.89
C ASN A 138 7.62 -0.79 15.57
N TYR A 139 8.76 -1.00 14.89
CA TYR A 139 10.05 -0.46 15.32
C TYR A 139 10.01 1.08 15.43
N LEU A 140 9.54 1.77 14.38
CA LEU A 140 9.46 3.24 14.36
C LEU A 140 8.57 3.78 15.48
N LEU A 141 7.42 3.14 15.72
CA LEU A 141 6.49 3.56 16.77
C LEU A 141 7.05 3.37 18.20
N ARG A 142 8.00 2.44 18.40
CA ARG A 142 8.70 2.21 19.65
C ARG A 142 9.99 2.99 19.80
N ASP A 143 10.51 3.56 18.71
CA ASP A 143 11.80 4.24 18.71
C ASP A 143 11.78 5.47 19.60
N ALA A 144 12.82 5.63 20.43
CA ALA A 144 12.90 6.71 21.40
C ALA A 144 13.04 8.12 20.77
N GLU A 145 13.74 8.23 19.62
CA GLU A 145 13.87 9.50 18.89
C GLU A 145 12.53 9.89 18.27
N VAL A 146 11.80 8.92 17.69
CA VAL A 146 10.45 9.12 17.17
C VAL A 146 9.51 9.55 18.31
N GLY A 147 9.49 8.83 19.42
CA GLY A 147 8.67 9.18 20.58
C GLY A 147 8.96 10.59 21.11
N ALA A 148 10.25 10.98 21.20
CA ALA A 148 10.64 12.33 21.57
C ALA A 148 10.21 13.38 20.54
N TYR A 149 10.29 13.05 19.25
CA TYR A 149 9.83 13.93 18.17
C TYR A 149 8.31 14.18 18.25
N LEU A 150 7.51 13.14 18.40
CA LEU A 150 6.04 13.22 18.53
C LEU A 150 5.65 14.05 19.77
N LYS A 151 6.30 13.78 20.91
CA LYS A 151 6.03 14.49 22.17
C LYS A 151 6.32 15.99 22.09
N ARG A 152 7.41 16.40 21.42
CA ARG A 152 7.75 17.83 21.24
C ARG A 152 6.70 18.60 20.44
N ARG A 153 5.97 17.94 19.54
CA ARG A 153 4.92 18.58 18.74
C ARG A 153 3.61 18.75 19.50
N GLY A 154 3.42 18.03 20.60
CA GLY A 154 2.23 18.09 21.45
C GLY A 154 0.98 17.51 20.80
N GLY A 155 -0.12 17.52 21.55
CA GLY A 155 -1.38 16.90 21.13
C GLY A 155 -1.34 15.36 21.21
N THR A 156 -2.42 14.71 20.78
CA THR A 156 -2.47 13.25 20.62
C THR A 156 -2.03 12.92 19.19
N PRO A 157 -0.91 12.23 18.98
CA PRO A 157 -0.49 11.83 17.65
C PRO A 157 -1.55 10.93 16.99
N MET A 158 -1.93 11.28 15.77
CA MET A 158 -2.77 10.47 14.90
C MET A 158 -1.86 9.80 13.86
N VAL A 159 -1.87 8.48 13.78
CA VAL A 159 -0.95 7.73 12.93
C VAL A 159 -1.68 6.88 11.90
N ALA A 160 -1.17 6.88 10.67
CA ALA A 160 -1.60 6.01 9.58
C ALA A 160 -0.37 5.37 8.93
N MET A 161 -0.55 4.21 8.32
CA MET A 161 0.49 3.47 7.63
C MET A 161 -0.12 2.53 6.59
N VAL A 162 0.69 1.98 5.71
CA VAL A 162 0.22 1.02 4.69
C VAL A 162 -0.07 -0.32 5.35
N PHE A 163 0.93 -0.87 6.02
CA PHE A 163 0.85 -2.17 6.68
C PHE A 163 0.89 -2.01 8.19
N PHE A 164 0.03 -2.75 8.88
CA PHE A 164 -0.10 -2.76 10.32
C PHE A 164 -0.72 -4.07 10.78
N ASP A 165 -0.55 -4.41 12.04
CA ASP A 165 -0.98 -5.65 12.67
C ASP A 165 -1.55 -5.41 14.07
N GLU A 166 -1.90 -6.48 14.77
CA GLU A 166 -2.39 -6.43 16.14
C GLU A 166 -1.34 -5.81 17.09
N GLU A 167 -0.05 -6.07 16.85
CA GLU A 167 1.05 -5.46 17.62
C GLU A 167 1.09 -3.94 17.43
N THR A 168 0.87 -3.45 16.21
CA THR A 168 0.75 -2.01 15.92
C THR A 168 -0.37 -1.36 16.74
N GLU A 169 -1.54 -2.02 16.82
CA GLU A 169 -2.68 -1.53 17.62
C GLU A 169 -2.32 -1.48 19.11
N GLU A 170 -1.59 -2.48 19.59
CA GLU A 170 -1.14 -2.53 20.99
C GLU A 170 -0.15 -1.41 21.29
N ILE A 171 0.88 -1.21 20.45
CA ILE A 171 1.85 -0.13 20.59
C ILE A 171 1.15 1.23 20.61
N CYS A 172 0.24 1.48 19.69
CA CYS A 172 -0.51 2.73 19.63
C CYS A 172 -1.32 2.97 20.92
N ARG A 173 -1.94 1.92 21.45
CA ARG A 173 -2.68 1.98 22.73
C ARG A 173 -1.77 2.30 23.92
N GLU A 174 -0.60 1.64 24.00
CA GLU A 174 0.37 1.84 25.06
C GLU A 174 1.00 3.23 25.03
N GLN A 175 1.36 3.70 23.85
CA GLN A 175 1.98 5.02 23.65
C GLN A 175 0.96 6.17 23.66
N GLY A 176 -0.34 5.88 23.67
CA GLY A 176 -1.40 6.89 23.61
C GLY A 176 -1.55 7.55 22.24
N TYR A 177 -1.14 6.87 21.17
CA TYR A 177 -1.37 7.30 19.79
C TYR A 177 -2.77 6.91 19.33
N LYS A 178 -3.38 7.70 18.46
CA LYS A 178 -4.63 7.37 17.78
C LYS A 178 -4.31 6.74 16.43
N LEU A 179 -4.49 5.44 16.30
CA LEU A 179 -4.44 4.78 15.01
C LEU A 179 -5.66 5.22 14.19
N ILE A 180 -5.45 5.80 13.01
CA ILE A 180 -6.50 6.28 12.10
C ILE A 180 -6.64 5.36 10.89
N LEU A 181 -6.88 4.08 11.19
CA LEU A 181 -7.08 2.98 10.25
C LEU A 181 -8.22 2.10 10.78
N PRO A 182 -8.84 1.25 9.93
CA PRO A 182 -9.78 0.24 10.39
C PRO A 182 -9.11 -0.72 11.38
N PRO A 183 -9.85 -1.43 12.24
CA PRO A 183 -9.26 -2.47 13.08
C PRO A 183 -8.53 -3.54 12.28
N ASP A 184 -7.36 -4.00 12.74
CA ASP A 184 -6.56 -5.02 12.03
C ASP A 184 -7.36 -6.29 11.76
N SER A 185 -8.15 -6.75 12.72
CA SER A 185 -9.00 -7.93 12.55
C SER A 185 -10.00 -7.80 11.40
N LEU A 186 -10.57 -6.59 11.19
CA LEU A 186 -11.47 -6.32 10.07
C LEU A 186 -10.67 -6.21 8.76
N ARG A 187 -9.55 -5.46 8.76
CA ARG A 187 -8.67 -5.36 7.61
C ARG A 187 -8.23 -6.73 7.12
N ARG A 188 -7.68 -7.56 8.01
CA ARG A 188 -7.20 -8.92 7.68
C ARG A 188 -8.31 -9.80 7.12
N ARG A 189 -9.50 -9.75 7.69
CA ARG A 189 -10.65 -10.49 7.15
C ARG A 189 -11.01 -10.05 5.73
N LEU A 190 -11.00 -8.74 5.47
CA LEU A 190 -11.35 -8.18 4.17
C LEU A 190 -10.20 -8.20 3.16
N ASP A 191 -8.97 -8.48 3.58
CA ASP A 191 -7.79 -8.73 2.73
C ASP A 191 -7.80 -10.16 2.13
N SER A 192 -8.67 -11.04 2.66
CA SER A 192 -8.83 -12.40 2.15
C SER A 192 -9.52 -12.42 0.79
N LYS A 193 -8.82 -12.95 -0.24
CA LYS A 193 -9.35 -13.14 -1.60
C LYS A 193 -10.59 -14.03 -1.64
N ILE A 194 -10.72 -14.94 -0.67
CA ILE A 194 -11.90 -15.79 -0.51
C ILE A 194 -13.10 -14.96 -0.04
N VAL A 195 -12.91 -14.23 1.07
CA VAL A 195 -13.97 -13.38 1.67
C VAL A 195 -14.43 -12.30 0.70
N THR A 196 -13.50 -11.61 0.05
CA THR A 196 -13.85 -10.53 -0.89
C THR A 196 -14.54 -11.05 -2.14
N THR A 197 -14.20 -12.25 -2.62
CA THR A 197 -14.93 -12.90 -3.71
C THR A 197 -16.38 -13.22 -3.32
N GLN A 198 -16.62 -13.74 -2.12
CA GLN A 198 -17.98 -14.00 -1.61
C GLN A 198 -18.77 -12.70 -1.47
N LEU A 199 -18.21 -11.68 -0.83
CA LEU A 199 -18.86 -10.38 -0.65
C LEU A 199 -19.14 -9.67 -1.99
N GLY A 200 -18.22 -9.77 -2.96
CA GLY A 200 -18.39 -9.22 -4.30
C GLY A 200 -19.55 -9.90 -5.06
N ASN A 201 -19.63 -11.23 -5.00
CA ASN A 201 -20.74 -11.97 -5.59
C ASN A 201 -22.08 -11.59 -4.96
N GLU A 202 -22.16 -11.49 -3.63
CA GLU A 202 -23.35 -11.03 -2.90
C GLU A 202 -23.77 -9.61 -3.28
N ALA A 203 -22.81 -8.73 -3.51
CA ALA A 203 -23.04 -7.34 -3.91
C ALA A 203 -23.41 -7.18 -5.40
N GLY A 204 -23.28 -8.22 -6.22
CA GLY A 204 -23.41 -8.11 -7.67
C GLY A 204 -22.26 -7.34 -8.33
N ALA A 205 -21.06 -7.48 -7.77
CA ALA A 205 -19.77 -7.07 -8.32
C ALA A 205 -18.91 -8.34 -8.50
N PRO A 206 -19.11 -9.12 -9.57
CA PRO A 206 -18.56 -10.46 -9.70
C PRO A 206 -17.04 -10.43 -9.90
N SER A 207 -16.37 -11.45 -9.36
CA SER A 207 -15.01 -11.79 -9.75
C SER A 207 -15.01 -12.61 -11.04
N VAL A 208 -13.84 -12.78 -11.68
CA VAL A 208 -13.66 -13.71 -12.81
C VAL A 208 -14.35 -15.04 -12.49
N PRO A 209 -14.99 -15.71 -13.47
CA PRO A 209 -15.64 -17.00 -13.23
C PRO A 209 -14.78 -17.92 -12.39
N ASN A 210 -15.29 -18.34 -11.24
CA ASN A 210 -14.50 -19.01 -10.21
C ASN A 210 -15.33 -20.02 -9.40
N VAL A 211 -14.60 -20.85 -8.65
CA VAL A 211 -15.12 -21.67 -7.57
C VAL A 211 -14.20 -21.55 -6.37
N LEU A 212 -14.76 -21.53 -5.17
CA LEU A 212 -14.04 -21.56 -3.91
C LEU A 212 -14.07 -22.99 -3.35
N GLY A 213 -12.91 -23.51 -2.92
CA GLY A 213 -12.83 -24.86 -2.39
C GLY A 213 -11.41 -25.27 -2.06
N LYS A 214 -11.23 -26.50 -1.60
CA LYS A 214 -9.94 -27.10 -1.28
C LYS A 214 -9.57 -28.14 -2.32
N ALA A 215 -8.29 -28.23 -2.61
CA ALA A 215 -7.70 -29.28 -3.41
C ALA A 215 -6.32 -29.60 -2.84
N ASP A 216 -6.08 -30.86 -2.54
CA ASP A 216 -4.78 -31.39 -2.08
C ASP A 216 -4.09 -32.21 -3.18
N THR A 217 -4.78 -32.40 -4.31
CA THR A 217 -4.26 -33.08 -5.51
C THR A 217 -4.71 -32.34 -6.80
N TYR A 218 -3.97 -32.54 -7.88
CA TYR A 218 -4.35 -32.01 -9.19
C TYR A 218 -5.73 -32.52 -9.66
N ALA A 219 -6.05 -33.78 -9.38
CA ALA A 219 -7.34 -34.37 -9.72
C ALA A 219 -8.50 -33.68 -8.98
N GLU A 220 -8.33 -33.33 -7.71
CA GLU A 220 -9.31 -32.56 -6.94
C GLU A 220 -9.45 -31.14 -7.47
N LEU A 221 -8.36 -30.46 -7.85
CA LEU A 221 -8.40 -29.15 -8.49
C LEU A 221 -9.20 -29.20 -9.81
N GLN A 222 -8.95 -30.22 -10.63
CA GLN A 222 -9.70 -30.41 -11.87
C GLN A 222 -11.19 -30.66 -11.61
N ALA A 223 -11.54 -31.48 -10.62
CA ALA A 223 -12.93 -31.73 -10.24
C ALA A 223 -13.64 -30.44 -9.78
N LEU A 224 -12.97 -29.58 -9.00
CA LEU A 224 -13.48 -28.26 -8.64
C LEU A 224 -13.71 -27.38 -9.89
N ALA A 225 -12.72 -27.27 -10.76
CA ALA A 225 -12.80 -26.47 -11.98
C ALA A 225 -13.94 -26.96 -12.91
N GLU A 226 -14.11 -28.27 -13.05
CA GLU A 226 -15.14 -28.89 -13.87
C GLU A 226 -16.56 -28.62 -13.31
N SER A 227 -16.71 -28.65 -11.97
CA SER A 227 -17.97 -28.31 -11.29
C SER A 227 -18.49 -26.92 -11.63
N ALA A 228 -17.58 -25.98 -11.86
CA ALA A 228 -17.85 -24.59 -12.21
C ALA A 228 -17.65 -24.27 -13.71
N ARG A 229 -17.32 -25.27 -14.54
CA ARG A 229 -17.09 -25.15 -15.99
C ARG A 229 -15.98 -24.14 -16.35
N LEU A 230 -14.89 -24.13 -15.60
CA LEU A 230 -13.80 -23.16 -15.79
C LEU A 230 -12.81 -23.55 -16.90
N GLY A 231 -12.86 -24.80 -17.38
CA GLY A 231 -11.88 -25.34 -18.35
C GLY A 231 -10.58 -25.78 -17.67
N GLY A 232 -9.53 -26.02 -18.47
CA GLY A 232 -8.25 -26.58 -17.99
C GLY A 232 -7.12 -25.56 -17.86
N ASP A 233 -7.32 -24.30 -18.27
CA ASP A 233 -6.34 -23.21 -18.07
C ASP A 233 -6.80 -22.36 -16.88
N LEU A 234 -6.18 -22.58 -15.73
CA LEU A 234 -6.66 -22.07 -14.46
C LEU A 234 -5.70 -21.04 -13.85
N VAL A 235 -6.28 -20.13 -13.08
CA VAL A 235 -5.57 -19.28 -12.13
C VAL A 235 -6.05 -19.64 -10.73
N VAL A 236 -5.11 -20.01 -9.87
CA VAL A 236 -5.40 -20.39 -8.48
C VAL A 236 -4.80 -19.37 -7.54
N GLN A 237 -5.59 -18.87 -6.61
CA GLN A 237 -5.12 -17.93 -5.58
C GLN A 237 -5.37 -18.49 -4.18
N THR A 238 -4.41 -18.28 -3.29
CA THR A 238 -4.57 -18.53 -1.85
C THR A 238 -5.24 -17.34 -1.17
N PRO A 239 -5.76 -17.49 0.06
CA PRO A 239 -6.52 -16.41 0.71
C PRO A 239 -5.76 -15.11 0.88
N TYR A 240 -4.47 -15.17 1.15
CA TYR A 240 -3.61 -14.02 1.46
C TYR A 240 -2.35 -14.03 0.62
N GLY A 241 -1.81 -12.85 0.30
CA GLY A 241 -0.53 -12.65 -0.37
C GLY A 241 -0.50 -11.41 -1.25
N ASP A 242 0.69 -10.85 -1.42
CA ASP A 242 0.94 -9.59 -2.12
C ASP A 242 1.72 -9.80 -3.41
N SER A 243 1.61 -8.84 -4.31
CA SER A 243 2.45 -8.70 -5.52
C SER A 243 2.46 -9.94 -6.43
N GLY A 244 1.34 -10.67 -6.49
CA GLY A 244 1.21 -11.86 -7.33
C GLY A 244 1.93 -13.12 -6.83
N LYS A 245 2.58 -13.09 -5.65
CA LYS A 245 3.34 -14.23 -5.09
C LYS A 245 2.48 -15.44 -4.77
N THR A 246 1.18 -15.25 -4.60
CA THR A 246 0.20 -16.28 -4.25
C THR A 246 -0.84 -16.48 -5.34
N THR A 247 -0.46 -16.19 -6.58
CA THR A 247 -1.26 -16.41 -7.79
C THR A 247 -0.52 -17.40 -8.68
N PHE A 248 -1.13 -18.56 -8.89
CA PHE A 248 -0.54 -19.69 -9.59
C PHE A 248 -1.28 -19.94 -10.89
N PHE A 249 -0.55 -20.21 -11.97
CA PHE A 249 -1.09 -20.51 -13.29
C PHE A 249 -0.95 -22.01 -13.52
N ILE A 250 -2.08 -22.74 -13.59
CA ILE A 250 -2.11 -24.20 -13.63
C ILE A 250 -2.81 -24.67 -14.90
N LYS A 251 -2.03 -25.27 -15.81
CA LYS A 251 -2.52 -25.91 -17.05
C LYS A 251 -2.33 -27.42 -17.06
N SER A 252 -1.40 -27.90 -16.23
CA SER A 252 -0.99 -29.30 -16.22
C SER A 252 -0.72 -29.75 -14.79
N GLU A 253 -0.62 -31.07 -14.61
CA GLU A 253 -0.22 -31.69 -13.35
C GLU A 253 1.20 -31.24 -12.93
N ALA A 254 2.11 -31.03 -13.90
CA ALA A 254 3.44 -30.51 -13.60
C ALA A 254 3.41 -29.09 -13.00
N ASP A 255 2.54 -28.21 -13.52
CA ASP A 255 2.36 -26.86 -12.93
C ASP A 255 1.81 -26.94 -11.50
N TRP A 256 0.94 -27.92 -11.23
CA TRP A 256 0.43 -28.17 -9.89
C TRP A 256 1.54 -28.65 -8.97
N ASP A 257 2.30 -29.67 -9.38
CA ASP A 257 3.36 -30.26 -8.55
C ASP A 257 4.45 -29.25 -8.17
N ASP A 258 4.77 -28.34 -9.10
CA ASP A 258 5.73 -27.25 -8.84
C ASP A 258 5.26 -26.25 -7.79
N ASN A 259 3.93 -26.15 -7.54
CA ASN A 259 3.33 -25.16 -6.66
C ASN A 259 2.46 -25.74 -5.54
N ALA A 260 2.28 -27.05 -5.47
CA ALA A 260 1.35 -27.72 -4.58
C ALA A 260 1.56 -27.38 -3.10
N GLU A 261 2.83 -27.30 -2.65
CA GLU A 261 3.18 -26.97 -1.27
C GLU A 261 2.61 -25.61 -0.79
N HIS A 262 2.36 -24.69 -1.72
CA HIS A 262 1.81 -23.38 -1.44
C HIS A 262 0.27 -23.35 -1.44
N MET A 263 -0.38 -24.37 -2.00
CA MET A 263 -1.83 -24.39 -2.21
C MET A 263 -2.56 -25.40 -1.31
N MET A 264 -1.90 -26.53 -0.98
CA MET A 264 -2.51 -27.60 -0.19
C MET A 264 -2.92 -27.16 1.22
N GLY A 265 -3.97 -27.79 1.73
CA GLY A 265 -4.44 -27.61 3.12
C GLY A 265 -5.27 -26.34 3.37
N GLN A 266 -5.41 -25.45 2.42
CA GLN A 266 -6.16 -24.19 2.57
C GLN A 266 -7.29 -24.06 1.55
N GLU A 267 -8.20 -23.14 1.78
CA GLU A 267 -9.23 -22.79 0.83
C GLU A 267 -8.63 -21.99 -0.33
N LEU A 268 -8.99 -22.32 -1.55
CA LEU A 268 -8.45 -21.74 -2.77
C LEU A 268 -9.55 -21.01 -3.54
N LYS A 269 -9.19 -19.93 -4.22
CA LYS A 269 -9.98 -19.32 -5.28
C LYS A 269 -9.46 -19.85 -6.60
N VAL A 270 -10.22 -20.73 -7.23
CA VAL A 270 -9.89 -21.34 -8.54
C VAL A 270 -10.66 -20.60 -9.61
N MET A 271 -9.99 -19.99 -10.57
CA MET A 271 -10.57 -19.15 -11.61
C MET A 271 -10.23 -19.68 -13.00
N LYS A 272 -11.13 -19.41 -13.96
CA LYS A 272 -10.79 -19.46 -15.38
C LYS A 272 -9.69 -18.43 -15.67
N ARG A 273 -8.66 -18.83 -16.42
CA ARG A 273 -7.71 -17.85 -16.95
C ARG A 273 -8.35 -17.04 -18.06
N ILE A 274 -8.29 -15.73 -17.95
CA ILE A 274 -8.79 -14.78 -18.93
C ILE A 274 -7.61 -13.98 -19.54
N ASN A 275 -7.80 -13.51 -20.76
CA ASN A 275 -6.92 -12.56 -21.40
C ASN A 275 -7.32 -11.16 -20.93
N ASN A 276 -6.61 -10.58 -19.96
CA ASN A 276 -7.10 -9.39 -19.30
C ASN A 276 -6.15 -8.19 -19.39
N LYS A 277 -6.76 -7.00 -19.25
CA LYS A 277 -6.10 -5.76 -18.88
C LYS A 277 -6.43 -5.47 -17.41
N ALA A 278 -5.40 -5.33 -16.60
CA ALA A 278 -5.56 -4.96 -15.20
C ALA A 278 -5.60 -3.43 -15.03
N ALA A 279 -6.44 -2.99 -14.10
CA ALA A 279 -6.55 -1.61 -13.68
C ALA A 279 -6.79 -1.56 -12.17
N ALA A 280 -6.21 -0.57 -11.51
CA ALA A 280 -6.43 -0.29 -10.11
C ALA A 280 -7.29 0.98 -9.95
N VAL A 281 -8.09 1.01 -8.90
CA VAL A 281 -8.83 2.19 -8.48
C VAL A 281 -8.86 2.29 -6.97
N GLU A 282 -8.53 3.45 -6.45
CA GLU A 282 -8.69 3.69 -5.03
C GLU A 282 -10.04 4.32 -4.73
N ALA A 283 -10.60 3.97 -3.60
CA ALA A 283 -11.86 4.50 -3.12
C ALA A 283 -11.80 4.83 -1.63
N CYS A 284 -12.74 5.62 -1.17
CA CYS A 284 -12.94 5.89 0.24
C CYS A 284 -14.38 5.63 0.63
N ILE A 285 -14.59 4.67 1.52
CA ILE A 285 -15.90 4.36 2.09
C ILE A 285 -16.18 5.36 3.21
N THR A 286 -17.17 6.20 2.99
CA THR A 286 -17.60 7.25 3.92
C THR A 286 -18.99 6.97 4.47
N ARG A 287 -19.40 7.70 5.50
CA ARG A 287 -20.78 7.68 6.00
C ARG A 287 -21.82 8.16 4.98
N HIS A 288 -21.40 8.80 3.89
CA HIS A 288 -22.26 9.34 2.83
C HIS A 288 -22.29 8.47 1.58
N GLY A 289 -21.50 7.40 1.54
CA GLY A 289 -21.33 6.50 0.40
C GLY A 289 -19.87 6.33 0.00
N THR A 290 -19.65 5.62 -1.08
CA THR A 290 -18.31 5.31 -1.58
C THR A 290 -17.85 6.35 -2.59
N ILE A 291 -16.79 7.08 -2.27
CA ILE A 291 -16.11 8.01 -3.18
C ILE A 291 -15.06 7.21 -3.95
N VAL A 292 -15.09 7.30 -5.28
CA VAL A 292 -14.23 6.54 -6.19
C VAL A 292 -13.23 7.48 -6.84
N GLY A 293 -11.94 7.15 -6.73
CA GLY A 293 -10.82 7.89 -7.32
C GLY A 293 -10.62 7.60 -8.82
N PRO A 294 -9.49 8.03 -9.39
CA PRO A 294 -9.18 7.78 -10.80
C PRO A 294 -8.89 6.31 -11.08
N PHE A 295 -9.21 5.85 -12.28
CA PHE A 295 -8.72 4.55 -12.78
C PHE A 295 -7.28 4.67 -13.25
N MET A 296 -6.47 3.70 -12.84
CA MET A 296 -5.06 3.58 -13.18
C MET A 296 -4.83 2.23 -13.86
N THR A 297 -4.12 2.25 -14.96
CA THR A 297 -3.68 1.04 -15.64
C THR A 297 -2.42 0.51 -14.97
N ASP A 298 -2.35 -0.77 -14.68
CA ASP A 298 -1.17 -1.35 -14.05
C ASP A 298 -0.01 -1.55 -15.03
N LEU A 299 1.19 -1.27 -14.56
CA LEU A 299 2.43 -1.77 -15.14
C LEU A 299 2.78 -3.07 -14.41
N THR A 300 2.84 -4.18 -15.15
CA THR A 300 2.99 -5.50 -14.56
C THR A 300 4.00 -6.34 -15.35
N GLY A 301 4.94 -6.97 -14.64
CA GLY A 301 5.83 -7.98 -15.21
C GLY A 301 6.88 -7.47 -16.22
N TYR A 302 7.14 -6.16 -16.27
CA TYR A 302 8.21 -5.61 -17.10
C TYR A 302 9.58 -5.95 -16.52
N PRO A 303 10.42 -6.72 -17.24
CA PRO A 303 11.72 -7.18 -16.71
C PRO A 303 12.69 -6.02 -16.44
N GLU A 304 12.48 -4.87 -17.07
CA GLU A 304 13.22 -3.65 -16.79
C GLU A 304 12.90 -3.07 -15.39
N LEU A 305 11.75 -3.37 -14.80
CA LEU A 305 11.30 -2.79 -13.54
C LEU A 305 11.18 -3.82 -12.41
N THR A 306 10.98 -5.10 -12.73
CA THR A 306 10.77 -6.15 -11.72
C THR A 306 11.35 -7.49 -12.18
N PRO A 307 11.99 -8.28 -11.29
CA PRO A 307 12.44 -9.63 -11.63
C PRO A 307 11.30 -10.66 -11.58
N TYR A 308 10.10 -10.27 -11.17
CA TYR A 308 8.97 -11.18 -10.94
C TYR A 308 8.03 -11.19 -12.14
N LYS A 309 7.76 -12.37 -12.71
CA LYS A 309 6.76 -12.55 -13.75
C LYS A 309 5.38 -12.20 -13.17
N GLY A 310 4.71 -11.19 -13.76
CA GLY A 310 3.44 -10.70 -13.24
C GLY A 310 3.54 -9.80 -11.99
N GLY A 311 4.77 -9.43 -11.58
CA GLY A 311 4.96 -8.50 -10.47
C GLY A 311 4.52 -7.08 -10.83
N TRP A 312 3.72 -6.46 -9.98
CA TRP A 312 3.36 -5.05 -10.11
C TRP A 312 4.60 -4.15 -9.99
N CYS A 313 4.71 -3.19 -10.87
CA CYS A 313 5.85 -2.27 -10.95
C CYS A 313 5.44 -0.82 -11.29
N GLY A 314 4.21 -0.46 -10.99
CA GLY A 314 3.72 0.90 -11.12
C GLY A 314 2.35 1.00 -11.75
N ASN A 315 1.93 2.24 -12.00
CA ASN A 315 0.65 2.56 -12.63
C ASN A 315 0.83 3.73 -13.60
N ASP A 316 -0.02 3.79 -14.62
CA ASP A 316 -0.22 5.02 -15.37
C ASP A 316 -1.71 5.30 -15.57
N LEU A 317 -2.02 6.57 -15.78
CA LEU A 317 -3.34 6.96 -16.25
C LEU A 317 -3.33 6.82 -17.77
N PHE A 318 -3.99 5.77 -18.25
CA PHE A 318 -4.09 5.46 -19.67
C PHE A 318 -5.57 5.40 -20.07
N PRO A 319 -6.23 6.57 -20.25
CA PRO A 319 -7.66 6.63 -20.50
C PRO A 319 -8.12 5.80 -21.70
N GLU A 320 -7.29 5.71 -22.75
CA GLU A 320 -7.61 4.99 -23.97
C GLU A 320 -7.57 3.46 -23.81
N ALA A 321 -6.91 2.95 -22.76
CA ALA A 321 -6.89 1.51 -22.47
C ALA A 321 -8.22 0.99 -21.97
N LEU A 322 -9.09 1.89 -21.49
CA LEU A 322 -10.38 1.57 -20.90
C LEU A 322 -11.48 2.37 -21.60
N SER A 323 -12.43 1.67 -22.22
CA SER A 323 -13.62 2.30 -22.77
C SER A 323 -14.44 3.00 -21.69
N GLU A 324 -15.30 3.95 -22.07
CA GLU A 324 -16.21 4.60 -21.11
C GLU A 324 -17.16 3.57 -20.45
N ASN A 325 -17.56 2.54 -21.19
CA ASN A 325 -18.37 1.44 -20.65
C ASN A 325 -17.62 0.63 -19.59
N HIS A 326 -16.32 0.32 -19.82
CA HIS A 326 -15.47 -0.36 -18.83
C HIS A 326 -15.37 0.47 -17.55
N ARG A 327 -15.08 1.78 -17.68
CA ARG A 327 -14.98 2.68 -16.53
C ARG A 327 -16.29 2.77 -15.75
N ALA A 328 -17.41 2.95 -16.44
CA ALA A 328 -18.73 3.04 -15.82
C ALA A 328 -19.10 1.74 -15.09
N THR A 329 -18.83 0.58 -15.69
CA THR A 329 -19.08 -0.73 -15.09
C THR A 329 -18.20 -0.95 -13.86
N ALA A 330 -16.91 -0.65 -13.97
CA ALA A 330 -15.96 -0.77 -12.88
C ALA A 330 -16.33 0.14 -11.70
N ILE A 331 -16.66 1.42 -11.93
CA ILE A 331 -17.15 2.35 -10.89
C ILE A 331 -18.37 1.75 -10.18
N ASN A 332 -19.31 1.21 -10.93
CA ASN A 332 -20.50 0.59 -10.35
C ASN A 332 -20.15 -0.63 -9.48
N HIS A 333 -19.19 -1.47 -9.90
CA HIS A 333 -18.71 -2.60 -9.10
C HIS A 333 -18.02 -2.12 -7.82
N VAL A 334 -17.14 -1.12 -7.91
CA VAL A 334 -16.46 -0.53 -6.75
C VAL A 334 -17.45 0.08 -5.74
N ARG A 335 -18.49 0.77 -6.23
CA ARG A 335 -19.54 1.34 -5.38
C ARG A 335 -20.34 0.26 -4.67
N LYS A 336 -20.83 -0.75 -5.40
CA LYS A 336 -21.55 -1.89 -4.82
C LYS A 336 -20.71 -2.62 -3.76
N MET A 337 -19.43 -2.84 -4.08
CA MET A 337 -18.51 -3.46 -3.12
C MET A 337 -18.27 -2.56 -1.92
N GLY A 338 -18.06 -1.26 -2.11
CA GLY A 338 -17.89 -0.29 -1.03
C GLY A 338 -19.11 -0.26 -0.10
N ASP A 339 -20.32 -0.27 -0.63
CA ASP A 339 -21.55 -0.32 0.15
C ASP A 339 -21.67 -1.64 0.94
N ARG A 340 -21.24 -2.76 0.34
CA ARG A 340 -21.20 -4.06 1.03
C ARG A 340 -20.17 -4.07 2.16
N LEU A 341 -18.96 -3.54 1.93
CA LEU A 341 -17.93 -3.38 2.95
C LEU A 341 -18.36 -2.44 4.09
N ALA A 342 -19.13 -1.39 3.75
CA ALA A 342 -19.71 -0.51 4.77
C ALA A 342 -20.64 -1.26 5.74
N GLN A 343 -21.39 -2.25 5.26
CA GLN A 343 -22.24 -3.11 6.10
C GLN A 343 -21.39 -4.02 7.02
N GLU A 344 -20.18 -4.42 6.58
CA GLU A 344 -19.21 -5.12 7.42
C GLU A 344 -18.55 -4.21 8.48
N GLY A 345 -18.85 -2.93 8.47
CA GLY A 345 -18.30 -1.94 9.39
C GLY A 345 -17.04 -1.23 8.90
N TYR A 346 -16.62 -1.48 7.65
CA TYR A 346 -15.44 -0.81 7.08
C TYR A 346 -15.73 0.67 6.82
N ARG A 347 -14.74 1.52 7.09
CA ARG A 347 -14.71 2.95 6.75
C ARG A 347 -13.30 3.33 6.37
N GLY A 348 -13.16 4.24 5.41
CA GLY A 348 -11.88 4.80 5.00
C GLY A 348 -11.40 4.29 3.66
N PHE A 349 -10.13 4.42 3.45
CA PHE A 349 -9.43 4.24 2.19
C PHE A 349 -9.23 2.76 1.85
N LEU A 350 -9.36 2.41 0.58
CA LEU A 350 -9.07 1.09 0.04
C LEU A 350 -8.67 1.20 -1.43
N GLU A 351 -8.00 0.18 -1.93
CA GLU A 351 -7.76 -0.03 -3.35
C GLU A 351 -8.53 -1.26 -3.84
N VAL A 352 -8.95 -1.21 -5.09
CA VAL A 352 -9.68 -2.28 -5.77
C VAL A 352 -9.02 -2.55 -7.11
N ASP A 353 -8.56 -3.77 -7.31
CA ASP A 353 -8.10 -4.26 -8.60
C ASP A 353 -9.30 -4.66 -9.46
N VAL A 354 -9.27 -4.25 -10.71
CA VAL A 354 -10.30 -4.54 -11.71
C VAL A 354 -9.64 -5.22 -12.91
N LEU A 355 -10.26 -6.27 -13.40
CA LEU A 355 -9.82 -7.01 -14.57
C LEU A 355 -10.83 -6.85 -15.70
N ILE A 356 -10.37 -6.39 -16.85
CA ILE A 356 -11.16 -6.31 -18.07
C ILE A 356 -10.79 -7.50 -18.95
N ASP A 357 -11.72 -8.40 -19.22
CA ASP A 357 -11.52 -9.52 -20.14
C ASP A 357 -11.59 -9.01 -21.58
N LEU A 358 -10.46 -9.07 -22.28
CA LEU A 358 -10.32 -8.56 -23.64
C LEU A 358 -11.01 -9.44 -24.70
N ASP A 359 -11.37 -10.68 -24.35
CA ASP A 359 -12.05 -11.58 -25.26
C ASP A 359 -13.58 -11.45 -25.18
N THR A 360 -14.11 -11.07 -24.02
CA THR A 360 -15.56 -10.96 -23.76
C THR A 360 -16.04 -9.55 -23.48
N ASP A 361 -15.14 -8.59 -23.30
CA ASP A 361 -15.40 -7.19 -22.91
C ASP A 361 -16.06 -7.05 -21.52
N GLU A 362 -15.99 -8.10 -20.69
CA GLU A 362 -16.55 -8.12 -19.35
C GLU A 362 -15.58 -7.50 -18.33
N VAL A 363 -16.14 -6.88 -17.30
CA VAL A 363 -15.39 -6.25 -16.20
C VAL A 363 -15.61 -7.02 -14.91
N TYR A 364 -14.51 -7.42 -14.28
CA TYR A 364 -14.51 -8.23 -13.08
C TYR A 364 -13.79 -7.54 -11.91
N LEU A 365 -14.23 -7.84 -10.69
CA LEU A 365 -13.50 -7.55 -9.49
C LEU A 365 -12.30 -8.51 -9.36
N GLY A 366 -11.10 -7.98 -9.28
CA GLY A 366 -9.88 -8.77 -9.10
C GLY A 366 -9.62 -9.08 -7.63
N GLU A 367 -9.17 -8.05 -6.91
CA GLU A 367 -8.72 -8.11 -5.52
C GLU A 367 -9.13 -6.82 -4.79
N ILE A 368 -9.19 -6.86 -3.47
CA ILE A 368 -9.38 -5.68 -2.63
C ILE A 368 -8.22 -5.58 -1.66
N ASN A 369 -7.61 -4.40 -1.63
CA ASN A 369 -6.62 -4.01 -0.65
C ASN A 369 -7.26 -3.04 0.35
N PRO A 370 -7.76 -3.50 1.51
CA PRO A 370 -8.49 -2.66 2.47
C PRO A 370 -7.53 -1.78 3.29
N ARG A 371 -6.73 -0.98 2.61
CA ARG A 371 -5.63 -0.18 3.16
C ARG A 371 -5.13 0.87 2.15
N ILE A 372 -4.23 1.74 2.60
CA ILE A 372 -3.36 2.52 1.72
C ILE A 372 -2.50 1.54 0.91
N SER A 373 -2.25 1.83 -0.36
CA SER A 373 -1.55 0.93 -1.28
C SER A 373 -0.36 1.58 -1.98
N GLY A 374 0.29 0.83 -2.84
CA GLY A 374 1.33 1.35 -3.75
C GLY A 374 0.81 2.38 -4.74
N ALA A 375 -0.48 2.32 -5.08
CA ALA A 375 -1.13 3.24 -6.02
C ALA A 375 -1.57 4.58 -5.38
N SER A 376 -1.56 4.70 -4.05
CA SER A 376 -2.11 5.89 -3.34
C SER A 376 -1.43 7.20 -3.71
N SER A 377 -0.14 7.17 -4.06
CA SER A 377 0.57 8.35 -4.56
C SER A 377 -0.04 8.90 -5.84
N MET A 378 -0.45 8.02 -6.77
CA MET A 378 -1.06 8.43 -8.05
C MET A 378 -2.40 9.13 -7.85
N THR A 379 -3.22 8.67 -6.91
CA THR A 379 -4.48 9.32 -6.56
C THR A 379 -4.27 10.74 -6.03
N ASN A 380 -3.11 11.03 -5.44
CA ASN A 380 -2.77 12.35 -4.90
C ASN A 380 -2.19 13.31 -5.94
N VAL A 381 -1.70 12.83 -7.11
CA VAL A 381 -1.12 13.68 -8.16
C VAL A 381 -2.12 14.07 -9.25
N THR A 382 -3.27 13.43 -9.32
CA THR A 382 -4.25 13.66 -10.39
C THR A 382 -4.94 15.01 -10.32
N ALA A 383 -5.48 15.46 -11.46
CA ALA A 383 -6.25 16.70 -11.56
C ALA A 383 -7.42 16.75 -10.58
N GLY A 384 -8.07 15.61 -10.29
CA GLY A 384 -9.14 15.50 -9.30
C GLY A 384 -8.70 15.92 -7.90
N ALA A 385 -7.48 15.52 -7.49
CA ALA A 385 -6.93 15.91 -6.19
C ALA A 385 -6.70 17.43 -6.10
N TYR A 386 -6.30 18.07 -7.19
CA TYR A 386 -6.06 19.51 -7.20
C TYR A 386 -7.31 20.35 -7.32
N ALA A 387 -8.27 19.91 -8.13
CA ALA A 387 -9.51 20.63 -8.33
C ALA A 387 -10.41 20.58 -7.10
N ASP A 388 -10.45 19.43 -6.41
CA ASP A 388 -11.29 19.20 -5.26
C ASP A 388 -10.48 19.02 -3.96
N VAL A 389 -10.40 17.81 -3.45
CA VAL A 389 -9.56 17.41 -2.31
C VAL A 389 -8.98 16.03 -2.61
N PRO A 390 -7.75 15.73 -2.20
CA PRO A 390 -7.23 14.37 -2.26
C PRO A 390 -8.18 13.38 -1.57
N LEU A 391 -8.35 12.21 -2.17
CA LEU A 391 -9.27 11.18 -1.68
C LEU A 391 -9.00 10.81 -0.21
N PHE A 392 -7.74 10.82 0.20
CA PHE A 392 -7.31 10.51 1.58
C PHE A 392 -7.87 11.51 2.63
N LEU A 393 -8.28 12.73 2.24
CA LEU A 393 -8.89 13.67 3.16
C LEU A 393 -10.25 13.19 3.67
N PHE A 394 -11.00 12.45 2.86
CA PHE A 394 -12.25 11.83 3.31
C PHE A 394 -12.00 10.73 4.34
N HIS A 395 -10.93 9.95 4.16
CA HIS A 395 -10.49 9.01 5.18
C HIS A 395 -10.18 9.72 6.52
N LEU A 396 -9.43 10.83 6.47
CA LEU A 396 -9.16 11.61 7.67
C LEU A 396 -10.44 12.11 8.34
N LEU A 397 -11.45 12.58 7.57
CA LEU A 397 -12.73 13.03 8.13
C LEU A 397 -13.46 11.91 8.89
N GLU A 398 -13.46 10.69 8.35
CA GLU A 398 -14.09 9.53 9.01
C GLU A 398 -13.41 9.18 10.35
N PHE A 399 -12.07 9.30 10.43
CA PHE A 399 -11.30 8.95 11.62
C PHE A 399 -11.07 10.12 12.59
N MET A 400 -11.30 11.37 12.16
CA MET A 400 -11.20 12.54 13.03
C MET A 400 -12.50 12.86 13.78
N ASP A 401 -13.56 12.09 13.59
CA ASP A 401 -14.89 12.32 14.17
C ASP A 401 -15.47 13.70 13.79
N VAL A 402 -15.20 14.18 12.58
CA VAL A 402 -15.70 15.45 12.05
C VAL A 402 -17.03 15.20 11.36
N GLU A 403 -18.04 16.01 11.69
CA GLU A 403 -19.30 16.01 10.95
C GLU A 403 -19.13 16.80 9.66
N TYR A 404 -19.58 16.23 8.54
CA TYR A 404 -19.51 16.86 7.23
C TYR A 404 -20.66 16.40 6.34
N THR A 405 -20.92 17.14 5.27
CA THR A 405 -21.91 16.82 4.24
C THR A 405 -21.30 17.04 2.87
N VAL A 406 -21.40 16.03 2.01
CA VAL A 406 -20.95 16.07 0.61
C VAL A 406 -21.94 15.35 -0.29
N ASN A 407 -21.95 15.72 -1.56
CA ASN A 407 -22.65 14.98 -2.61
C ASN A 407 -21.66 14.01 -3.24
N VAL A 408 -21.78 12.72 -2.91
CA VAL A 408 -20.84 11.66 -3.36
C VAL A 408 -20.90 11.49 -4.89
N GLU A 409 -22.10 11.58 -5.49
CA GLU A 409 -22.26 11.44 -6.94
C GLU A 409 -21.52 12.55 -7.69
N GLU A 410 -21.71 13.81 -7.26
CA GLU A 410 -21.03 14.96 -7.86
C GLU A 410 -19.50 14.85 -7.75
N ILE A 411 -18.98 14.35 -6.62
CA ILE A 411 -17.55 14.13 -6.45
C ILE A 411 -17.06 13.03 -7.41
N ASN A 412 -17.78 11.90 -7.49
CA ASN A 412 -17.41 10.80 -8.35
C ASN A 412 -17.41 11.19 -9.84
N ASP A 413 -18.43 11.93 -10.29
CA ASP A 413 -18.51 12.42 -11.65
C ASP A 413 -17.35 13.37 -11.96
N ARG A 414 -17.06 14.29 -11.06
CA ARG A 414 -15.96 15.24 -11.22
C ARG A 414 -14.58 14.56 -11.24
N TRP A 415 -14.34 13.58 -10.39
CA TRP A 415 -13.10 12.82 -10.40
C TRP A 415 -12.92 12.06 -11.73
N ARG A 416 -14.00 11.47 -12.24
CA ARG A 416 -13.99 10.76 -13.53
C ARG A 416 -13.61 11.70 -14.68
N GLU A 417 -14.20 12.89 -14.76
CA GLU A 417 -13.93 13.88 -15.80
C GLU A 417 -12.51 14.42 -15.75
N LEU A 418 -12.03 14.80 -14.56
CA LEU A 418 -10.73 15.42 -14.39
C LEU A 418 -9.57 14.43 -14.56
N ALA A 419 -9.73 13.19 -14.10
CA ALA A 419 -8.70 12.16 -14.25
C ALA A 419 -8.44 11.78 -15.71
N ALA A 420 -9.44 11.95 -16.59
CA ALA A 420 -9.30 11.62 -18.01
C ALA A 420 -8.41 12.61 -18.79
N VAL A 421 -8.17 13.81 -18.25
CA VAL A 421 -7.42 14.87 -18.96
C VAL A 421 -6.02 15.14 -18.41
N ASP A 422 -5.66 14.53 -17.28
CA ASP A 422 -4.35 14.76 -16.62
C ASP A 422 -3.63 13.42 -16.43
N VAL A 423 -2.83 13.05 -17.42
CA VAL A 423 -2.14 11.75 -17.49
C VAL A 423 -0.84 11.82 -16.70
N TRP A 424 -0.72 10.95 -15.72
CA TRP A 424 0.47 10.73 -14.90
C TRP A 424 0.85 9.26 -14.87
N ALA A 425 2.09 8.99 -14.52
CA ALA A 425 2.61 7.64 -14.33
C ALA A 425 3.56 7.58 -13.13
N GLN A 426 3.59 6.41 -12.48
CA GLN A 426 4.61 6.05 -11.51
C GLN A 426 5.27 4.73 -11.90
N LEU A 427 6.58 4.64 -11.68
CA LEU A 427 7.37 3.43 -11.87
C LEU A 427 7.98 3.04 -10.53
N ILE A 428 7.73 1.81 -10.11
CA ILE A 428 8.42 1.21 -8.96
C ILE A 428 9.64 0.47 -9.51
N MET A 429 10.80 1.04 -9.30
CA MET A 429 12.06 0.50 -9.83
C MET A 429 12.64 -0.52 -8.86
N LYS A 430 12.51 -1.79 -9.18
CA LYS A 430 13.16 -2.87 -8.43
C LYS A 430 14.52 -3.21 -9.00
N GLU A 431 15.38 -3.73 -8.14
CA GLU A 431 16.67 -4.25 -8.58
C GLU A 431 16.49 -5.53 -9.41
N THR A 432 16.99 -5.53 -10.65
CA THR A 432 16.84 -6.65 -11.58
C THR A 432 18.18 -7.17 -12.11
N THR A 433 19.30 -6.50 -11.79
CA THR A 433 20.60 -6.70 -12.43
C THR A 433 21.61 -7.45 -11.59
N VAL A 434 21.45 -7.47 -10.26
CA VAL A 434 22.37 -8.17 -9.35
C VAL A 434 21.83 -9.53 -8.92
N ASP A 435 22.72 -10.51 -8.80
CA ASP A 435 22.37 -11.87 -8.36
C ASP A 435 22.74 -12.12 -6.88
N SER A 436 23.49 -11.21 -6.26
CA SER A 436 23.91 -11.27 -4.87
C SER A 436 23.59 -9.98 -4.13
N VAL A 437 23.69 -10.01 -2.80
CA VAL A 437 23.58 -8.79 -1.99
C VAL A 437 24.83 -7.95 -2.18
N GLU A 438 24.65 -6.68 -2.52
CA GLU A 438 25.71 -5.70 -2.71
C GLU A 438 25.51 -4.48 -1.83
N ARG A 439 26.60 -3.88 -1.40
CA ARG A 439 26.58 -2.62 -0.66
C ARG A 439 26.59 -1.44 -1.62
N LEU A 440 25.69 -0.49 -1.44
CA LEU A 440 25.63 0.74 -2.23
C LEU A 440 26.77 1.71 -1.86
N LEU A 441 27.54 2.09 -2.86
CA LEU A 441 28.59 3.13 -2.77
C LEU A 441 28.06 4.50 -3.20
N ALA A 442 27.12 4.50 -4.15
CA ALA A 442 26.43 5.69 -4.63
C ALA A 442 24.99 5.36 -5.03
N ALA A 443 24.11 6.34 -4.91
CA ALA A 443 22.72 6.27 -5.31
C ALA A 443 22.27 7.61 -5.90
N PRO A 444 21.24 7.64 -6.77
CA PRO A 444 20.69 8.88 -7.29
C PRO A 444 20.11 9.73 -6.16
N ARG A 445 20.06 11.04 -6.36
CA ARG A 445 19.45 11.97 -5.39
C ARG A 445 17.94 11.98 -5.56
N THR A 446 17.22 12.12 -4.43
CA THR A 446 15.79 12.41 -4.46
C THR A 446 15.55 13.84 -4.94
N GLY A 447 14.62 14.02 -5.87
CA GLY A 447 14.25 15.31 -6.45
C GLY A 447 13.82 15.19 -7.90
N THR A 448 13.82 16.32 -8.60
CA THR A 448 13.45 16.41 -10.01
C THR A 448 14.65 16.10 -10.91
N TRP A 449 14.41 15.28 -11.89
CA TRP A 449 15.34 14.88 -12.95
C TRP A 449 14.79 15.36 -14.30
N HIS A 450 15.67 15.77 -15.20
CA HIS A 450 15.35 16.26 -16.54
C HIS A 450 15.92 15.29 -17.58
N LEU A 451 15.07 14.91 -18.52
CA LEU A 451 15.40 14.08 -19.68
C LEU A 451 15.53 14.98 -20.91
N SER A 452 16.72 15.05 -21.47
CA SER A 452 16.97 15.80 -22.71
C SER A 452 16.43 15.07 -23.95
N ASP A 453 16.34 15.78 -25.07
CA ASP A 453 15.85 15.25 -26.36
C ASP A 453 16.71 14.08 -26.88
N ASP A 454 17.99 14.04 -26.55
CA ASP A 454 18.93 12.98 -26.90
C ASP A 454 18.92 11.79 -25.91
N GLY A 455 18.04 11.84 -24.89
CA GLY A 455 17.82 10.75 -23.93
C GLY A 455 18.76 10.74 -22.73
N GLU A 456 19.57 11.81 -22.52
CA GLU A 456 20.39 11.95 -21.33
C GLU A 456 19.54 12.40 -20.13
N LEU A 457 19.65 11.68 -19.01
CA LEU A 457 18.95 12.01 -17.76
C LEU A 457 19.89 12.70 -16.77
N THR A 458 19.55 13.92 -16.37
CA THR A 458 20.35 14.74 -15.44
C THR A 458 19.56 15.17 -14.22
N PHE A 459 20.23 15.28 -13.07
CA PHE A 459 19.61 15.79 -11.85
C PHE A 459 19.41 17.31 -11.94
N ALA A 460 18.16 17.76 -11.93
CA ALA A 460 17.82 19.17 -12.06
C ALA A 460 17.83 19.90 -10.71
N ARG A 461 17.09 19.41 -9.70
CA ARG A 461 16.94 20.08 -8.41
C ARG A 461 16.44 19.15 -7.31
N VAL A 462 16.69 19.51 -6.07
CA VAL A 462 16.03 18.90 -4.91
C VAL A 462 14.57 19.35 -4.90
N SER A 463 13.65 18.39 -4.81
CA SER A 463 12.19 18.63 -4.72
C SER A 463 11.63 17.82 -3.58
N ASN A 464 10.61 18.33 -2.91
CA ASN A 464 9.95 17.63 -1.80
C ASN A 464 8.94 16.59 -2.31
N ASP A 465 8.35 16.85 -3.46
CA ASP A 465 7.37 15.99 -4.11
C ASP A 465 7.29 16.30 -5.62
N TRP A 466 6.36 15.65 -6.32
CA TRP A 466 6.15 15.77 -7.76
C TRP A 466 5.46 17.05 -8.24
N HIS A 467 5.04 17.94 -7.35
CA HIS A 467 4.29 19.16 -7.73
C HIS A 467 5.05 20.12 -8.63
N GLU A 468 6.39 20.03 -8.63
CA GLU A 468 7.24 20.88 -9.44
C GLU A 468 7.42 20.37 -10.87
N ILE A 469 6.87 19.18 -11.19
CA ILE A 469 6.91 18.60 -12.53
C ILE A 469 5.98 19.40 -13.44
N THR A 470 6.54 19.97 -14.51
CA THR A 470 5.81 20.82 -15.46
C THR A 470 5.57 20.16 -16.81
N GLY A 471 6.45 19.28 -17.24
CA GLY A 471 6.43 18.63 -18.55
C GLY A 471 6.72 17.13 -18.48
N GLU A 472 6.61 16.47 -19.62
CA GLU A 472 6.92 15.04 -19.76
C GLU A 472 8.44 14.75 -19.79
N ASP A 473 9.25 15.79 -19.95
CA ASP A 473 10.71 15.79 -19.90
C ASP A 473 11.26 15.88 -18.47
N GLU A 474 10.39 16.04 -17.48
CA GLU A 474 10.75 16.02 -16.07
C GLU A 474 10.14 14.82 -15.33
N ALA A 475 10.88 14.29 -14.36
CA ALA A 475 10.38 13.28 -13.43
C ALA A 475 10.84 13.58 -12.00
N PHE A 476 9.98 13.33 -11.04
CA PHE A 476 10.35 13.26 -9.62
C PHE A 476 10.80 11.84 -9.31
N PHE A 477 12.01 11.69 -8.77
CA PHE A 477 12.51 10.41 -8.28
C PHE A 477 12.67 10.44 -6.76
N LEU A 478 12.05 9.49 -6.08
CA LEU A 478 12.24 9.23 -4.66
C LEU A 478 13.12 7.99 -4.51
N ARG A 479 14.30 8.17 -3.94
CA ARG A 479 15.23 7.09 -3.60
C ARG A 479 14.74 6.33 -2.37
N VAL A 480 14.80 5.02 -2.37
CA VAL A 480 14.60 4.19 -1.17
C VAL A 480 15.94 4.00 -0.46
N TYR A 481 16.88 3.31 -1.07
CA TYR A 481 18.18 3.02 -0.46
C TYR A 481 19.25 4.05 -0.84
N GLY A 482 20.02 4.47 0.14
CA GLY A 482 21.14 5.41 -0.02
C GLY A 482 22.52 4.75 0.05
N PRO A 483 23.63 5.55 -0.09
CA PRO A 483 24.96 5.04 0.12
C PRO A 483 25.12 4.41 1.51
N GLY A 484 25.68 3.20 1.57
CA GLY A 484 25.83 2.42 2.78
C GLY A 484 24.75 1.38 3.04
N ASP A 485 23.58 1.54 2.41
CA ASP A 485 22.52 0.52 2.40
C ASP A 485 22.87 -0.64 1.45
N PHE A 486 22.01 -1.67 1.43
CA PHE A 486 22.21 -2.86 0.61
C PHE A 486 21.16 -2.95 -0.49
N ARG A 487 21.56 -3.44 -1.66
CA ARG A 487 20.65 -3.83 -2.73
C ARG A 487 20.77 -5.33 -3.00
N PHE A 488 19.66 -5.91 -3.40
CA PHE A 488 19.53 -7.32 -3.74
C PHE A 488 18.42 -7.46 -4.78
N ARG A 489 18.40 -8.57 -5.50
CA ARG A 489 17.40 -8.83 -6.54
C ARG A 489 15.98 -8.69 -5.99
N GLY A 490 15.18 -7.81 -6.58
CA GLY A 490 13.82 -7.51 -6.17
C GLY A 490 13.66 -6.41 -5.10
N ALA A 491 14.77 -5.84 -4.59
CA ALA A 491 14.71 -4.69 -3.69
C ALA A 491 14.16 -3.45 -4.40
N ASP A 492 13.31 -2.68 -3.73
CA ASP A 492 12.75 -1.42 -4.26
C ASP A 492 13.82 -0.32 -4.22
N LEU A 493 14.46 -0.03 -5.35
CA LEU A 493 15.50 1.00 -5.46
C LEU A 493 14.93 2.41 -5.30
N GLY A 494 13.78 2.66 -5.87
CA GLY A 494 13.14 3.95 -5.85
C GLY A 494 11.85 3.99 -6.65
N ILE A 495 11.20 5.15 -6.59
CA ILE A 495 9.92 5.39 -7.24
C ILE A 495 10.05 6.67 -8.08
N LEU A 496 9.67 6.56 -9.36
CA LEU A 496 9.69 7.67 -10.29
C LEU A 496 8.26 8.06 -10.64
N VAL A 497 7.95 9.35 -10.55
CA VAL A 497 6.65 9.93 -10.92
C VAL A 497 6.87 10.98 -12.02
N THR A 498 6.11 10.91 -13.10
CA THR A 498 6.21 11.82 -14.24
C THR A 498 4.85 12.06 -14.89
N LYS A 499 4.77 13.11 -15.70
CA LYS A 499 3.61 13.34 -16.59
C LYS A 499 3.65 12.42 -17.80
N GLY A 500 2.47 12.19 -18.40
CA GLY A 500 2.31 11.32 -19.54
C GLY A 500 2.45 9.84 -19.21
N ARG A 501 2.05 9.00 -20.14
CA ARG A 501 2.07 7.55 -19.97
C ARG A 501 3.45 6.93 -20.20
N MET A 502 3.69 5.81 -19.55
CA MET A 502 4.95 5.08 -19.63
C MET A 502 4.84 3.76 -20.41
N GLN A 503 3.63 3.32 -20.74
CA GLN A 503 3.39 2.11 -21.52
C GLN A 503 2.46 2.36 -22.71
N THR A 504 2.52 1.43 -23.66
CA THR A 504 1.58 1.26 -24.77
C THR A 504 1.08 -0.18 -24.76
N VAL A 505 0.23 -0.55 -25.72
CA VAL A 505 -0.16 -1.97 -25.90
C VAL A 505 1.02 -2.88 -26.27
N GLU A 506 2.11 -2.32 -26.79
CA GLU A 506 3.31 -3.06 -27.21
C GLU A 506 4.36 -3.19 -26.09
N GLY A 507 4.23 -2.43 -24.99
CA GLY A 507 5.18 -2.43 -23.89
C GLY A 507 5.57 -1.04 -23.40
N LEU A 508 6.71 -0.93 -22.71
CA LEU A 508 7.21 0.35 -22.21
C LEU A 508 7.61 1.29 -23.36
N THR A 509 7.30 2.57 -23.20
CA THR A 509 7.71 3.60 -24.16
C THR A 509 9.24 3.78 -24.18
N PRO A 510 9.84 4.30 -25.29
CA PRO A 510 11.25 4.66 -25.28
C PRO A 510 11.61 5.65 -24.17
N ARG A 511 10.76 6.64 -23.90
CA ARG A 511 10.93 7.60 -22.81
C ARG A 511 11.00 6.92 -21.45
N CYS A 512 10.12 5.94 -21.20
CA CYS A 512 10.14 5.14 -19.98
C CYS A 512 11.50 4.45 -19.79
N ARG A 513 12.04 3.82 -20.85
CA ARG A 513 13.34 3.16 -20.81
C ARG A 513 14.48 4.12 -20.52
N HIS A 514 14.49 5.32 -21.13
CA HIS A 514 15.50 6.35 -20.86
C HIS A 514 15.49 6.77 -19.37
N TYR A 515 14.31 6.94 -18.76
CA TYR A 515 14.22 7.21 -17.31
C TYR A 515 14.78 6.06 -16.49
N ILE A 516 14.41 4.81 -16.79
CA ILE A 516 14.87 3.63 -16.07
C ILE A 516 16.40 3.51 -16.13
N ASP A 517 16.96 3.55 -17.33
CA ASP A 517 18.40 3.41 -17.56
C ASP A 517 19.17 4.57 -16.95
N GLY A 518 18.68 5.79 -17.15
CA GLY A 518 19.29 7.00 -16.60
C GLY A 518 19.38 6.94 -15.07
N ILE A 519 18.29 6.62 -14.36
CA ILE A 519 18.31 6.46 -12.89
C ILE A 519 19.25 5.34 -12.47
N ARG A 520 19.21 4.17 -13.13
CA ARG A 520 20.05 3.02 -12.78
C ARG A 520 21.54 3.33 -12.90
N ASN A 521 21.94 4.10 -13.88
CA ASN A 521 23.34 4.49 -14.11
C ASN A 521 23.93 5.31 -12.94
N HIS A 522 23.11 5.87 -12.07
CA HIS A 522 23.56 6.57 -10.86
C HIS A 522 23.75 5.67 -9.64
N TYR A 523 23.34 4.39 -9.70
CA TYR A 523 23.64 3.42 -8.66
C TYR A 523 25.00 2.79 -8.91
N ARG A 524 25.86 2.79 -7.88
CA ARG A 524 27.12 2.05 -7.85
C ARG A 524 27.18 1.25 -6.57
N SER A 525 27.66 0.02 -6.66
CA SER A 525 27.76 -0.88 -5.52
C SER A 525 28.99 -1.76 -5.62
N GLU A 526 29.29 -2.44 -4.55
CA GLU A 526 30.33 -3.47 -4.44
C GLU A 526 29.72 -4.74 -3.83
N PRO A 527 30.16 -5.92 -4.26
CA PRO A 527 29.78 -7.17 -3.61
C PRO A 527 30.20 -7.16 -2.15
N LEU A 528 29.39 -7.77 -1.29
CA LEU A 528 29.81 -8.01 0.09
C LEU A 528 31.01 -8.96 0.09
N PRO A 529 32.04 -8.72 0.93
CA PRO A 529 33.11 -9.68 1.11
C PRO A 529 32.51 -11.02 1.56
N GLU A 530 32.94 -12.11 0.96
CA GLU A 530 32.53 -13.43 1.43
C GLU A 530 32.80 -13.52 2.95
N PRO A 531 31.84 -14.04 3.73
CA PRO A 531 32.11 -14.26 5.15
C PRO A 531 33.35 -15.16 5.25
N PRO A 532 34.30 -14.85 6.17
CA PRO A 532 35.50 -15.67 6.30
C PRO A 532 35.08 -17.14 6.47
N ALA A 533 35.70 -18.02 5.72
CA ALA A 533 35.39 -19.44 5.76
C ALA A 533 35.44 -19.89 7.23
N VAL A 534 34.29 -20.25 7.79
CA VAL A 534 34.21 -20.78 9.15
C VAL A 534 34.96 -22.11 9.12
N THR A 535 36.22 -22.08 9.56
CA THR A 535 36.97 -23.32 9.78
C THR A 535 36.19 -24.13 10.82
N PRO A 536 35.69 -25.33 10.51
CA PRO A 536 35.00 -26.12 11.50
C PRO A 536 35.94 -26.29 12.69
N LEU A 537 35.54 -25.84 13.89
CA LEU A 537 36.26 -26.17 15.10
C LEU A 537 36.35 -27.69 15.18
N ALA A 538 37.56 -28.22 14.99
CA ALA A 538 37.83 -29.63 15.18
C ALA A 538 37.42 -29.98 16.60
N TYR A 539 36.35 -30.75 16.77
CA TYR A 539 36.05 -31.36 18.05
C TYR A 539 37.21 -32.26 18.42
N VAL A 540 38.01 -31.79 19.34
CA VAL A 540 38.99 -32.66 20.01
C VAL A 540 38.17 -33.63 20.85
N LYS A 541 38.28 -34.93 20.53
CA LYS A 541 37.66 -36.03 21.25
C LYS A 541 38.19 -36.13 22.67
#